data_6788ca4d2e6b51315b88473efced16b1
#
_entry.id   6788ca4d2e6b51315b88473efced16b1
#
_cell.length_a   1.000
_cell.length_b   1.000
_cell.length_c   1.000
_cell.angle_alpha   90.00
_cell.angle_beta   90.00
_cell.angle_gamma   90.00
#
_symmetry.space_group_name_H-M   'P 1'
#
loop_
_entity.id
_entity.type
_entity.pdbx_description
1 polymer ?
#
loop_
_entity_poly.entity_id
_entity_poly.type
_entity_poly.pdbx_seq_one_letter_code
_entity_poly.pdbx_strand_id
1 'polypeptide(L)'
;MKTRLVNKDIRHDYTIKLLKERGLTEDEIQYFLTVPDASALQSPNNFDNIREAASMFEHMVNLNEDNRILIVVDSDVDGFTSAAIFYQYAKKVNPNLNIDYVLHEGKGHGLADTINTILDTESDKKLCYVVLPDSSSNDYEYHERLKQEGIECLILDHHIVEEDTQFSDSAVIVNNQLSKNYTNKDLCGAGVTWQFCRYYDSLKGTSYADEYIDLAALGIVSDMMSMLSLENRYIVHTGFANINNYYFQALCEKQSFSMGGKVTPMTVAFYITPLINALIRVGSMDEKRRCFEAFLNGHKLIPSQKRGAKGTLEEIAIESARECTNARAKQNRVLDKAVEELEIKIFKYDLLENKILFIRLEEEDFPSELNGLIAMKLAAKYQRPTIVARLNDQGFDRGSSRGLNESELKSFKQFMNDSGFFEYTAGHDNACGISIPDKSLSSFHEYANKELANVDFGENWYEVNFERIAADSDINDLILDITQHEDIFGQGNTEPLIHIKDINLTKNDIHIIGKNADTVRIEKFGITYLKFHAKDMIQELAQYGAIKLEVVGRANLNEWMGNYTPQIFITNYQIEDGSLGF
;
A
#
# COMPACT_ATOMS: atom_id res chain seq x y z
N MET A 1 2.15 0.21 -28.23
CA MET A 1 2.45 1.03 -27.02
C MET A 1 2.26 2.51 -27.40
N LYS A 2 1.43 3.25 -26.67
CA LYS A 2 1.27 4.69 -26.85
C LYS A 2 1.89 5.44 -25.68
N THR A 3 2.62 6.50 -25.96
CA THR A 3 3.28 7.32 -24.94
C THR A 3 2.89 8.78 -25.11
N ARG A 4 2.82 9.49 -23.98
CA ARG A 4 2.62 10.93 -23.91
C ARG A 4 3.66 11.52 -22.98
N LEU A 5 4.51 12.40 -23.51
CA LEU A 5 5.42 13.18 -22.69
C LEU A 5 4.61 14.20 -21.88
N VAL A 6 4.64 14.09 -20.56
CA VAL A 6 3.84 14.95 -19.65
C VAL A 6 4.58 16.23 -19.28
N ASN A 7 5.91 16.22 -19.37
CA ASN A 7 6.77 17.35 -19.02
C ASN A 7 7.35 17.99 -20.29
N LYS A 8 7.91 19.20 -20.14
CA LYS A 8 8.82 19.75 -21.16
C LYS A 8 10.05 18.85 -21.28
N ASP A 9 10.72 18.84 -22.45
CA ASP A 9 11.96 18.08 -22.62
C ASP A 9 13.05 18.59 -21.66
N ILE A 10 13.29 17.80 -20.62
CA ILE A 10 14.27 18.11 -19.57
C ILE A 10 15.59 17.45 -19.95
N ARG A 11 16.68 18.24 -20.10
CA ARG A 11 18.01 17.78 -20.52
C ARG A 11 19.10 17.90 -19.46
N HIS A 12 18.82 18.50 -18.32
CA HIS A 12 19.73 18.65 -17.17
C HIS A 12 18.92 19.02 -15.93
N ASP A 13 19.50 18.86 -14.74
CA ASP A 13 18.81 19.06 -13.44
C ASP A 13 17.50 18.28 -13.40
N TYR A 14 17.56 16.99 -13.77
CA TYR A 14 16.38 16.17 -14.10
C TYR A 14 15.41 16.08 -12.94
N THR A 15 15.90 15.70 -11.76
CA THR A 15 15.05 15.55 -10.56
C THR A 15 14.51 16.90 -10.09
N ILE A 16 15.32 17.96 -10.08
CA ILE A 16 14.88 19.32 -9.71
C ILE A 16 13.74 19.78 -10.59
N LYS A 17 13.89 19.65 -11.92
CA LYS A 17 12.87 20.08 -12.88
C LYS A 17 11.63 19.22 -12.84
N LEU A 18 11.80 17.92 -12.60
CA LEU A 18 10.68 17.00 -12.40
C LEU A 18 9.82 17.42 -11.19
N LEU A 19 10.44 17.71 -10.05
CA LEU A 19 9.75 18.18 -8.85
C LEU A 19 9.04 19.52 -9.08
N LYS A 20 9.68 20.43 -9.82
CA LYS A 20 9.08 21.71 -10.20
C LYS A 20 7.83 21.54 -11.10
N GLU A 21 7.87 20.64 -12.06
CA GLU A 21 6.72 20.30 -12.90
C GLU A 21 5.59 19.61 -12.10
N ARG A 22 5.92 18.96 -10.99
CA ARG A 22 4.97 18.40 -10.01
C ARG A 22 4.39 19.44 -9.04
N GLY A 23 4.78 20.70 -9.19
CA GLY A 23 4.21 21.83 -8.47
C GLY A 23 4.91 22.21 -7.16
N LEU A 24 6.09 21.62 -6.86
CA LEU A 24 6.86 22.01 -5.68
C LEU A 24 7.51 23.38 -5.88
N THR A 25 7.55 24.16 -4.82
CA THR A 25 8.29 25.42 -4.73
C THR A 25 9.81 25.18 -4.65
N GLU A 26 10.62 26.20 -4.88
CA GLU A 26 12.09 26.07 -4.81
C GLU A 26 12.56 25.68 -3.39
N ASP A 27 11.93 26.19 -2.35
CA ASP A 27 12.25 25.85 -0.96
C ASP A 27 11.88 24.38 -0.65
N GLU A 28 10.72 23.91 -1.11
CA GLU A 28 10.31 22.51 -0.98
C GLU A 28 11.25 21.59 -1.75
N ILE A 29 11.63 21.94 -2.98
CA ILE A 29 12.60 21.17 -3.76
C ILE A 29 13.93 21.07 -3.03
N GLN A 30 14.44 22.18 -2.50
CA GLN A 30 15.68 22.19 -1.72
C GLN A 30 15.56 21.25 -0.50
N TYR A 31 14.42 21.26 0.21
CA TYR A 31 14.16 20.36 1.33
C TYR A 31 14.11 18.89 0.87
N PHE A 32 13.46 18.61 -0.26
CA PHE A 32 13.37 17.24 -0.81
C PHE A 32 14.73 16.65 -1.19
N LEU A 33 15.65 17.47 -1.68
CA LEU A 33 16.98 17.02 -2.13
C LEU A 33 18.04 17.04 -1.02
N THR A 34 17.69 17.49 0.18
CA THR A 34 18.54 17.41 1.35
C THR A 34 18.06 16.32 2.32
N VAL A 35 18.90 15.97 3.29
CA VAL A 35 18.48 15.10 4.39
C VAL A 35 17.38 15.81 5.18
N PRO A 36 16.18 15.22 5.32
CA PRO A 36 15.09 15.86 6.05
C PRO A 36 15.44 16.07 7.51
N ASP A 37 14.99 17.17 8.10
CA ASP A 37 15.15 17.47 9.52
C ASP A 37 13.80 17.63 10.23
N ALA A 38 13.83 17.71 11.55
CA ALA A 38 12.63 17.75 12.38
C ALA A 38 11.79 19.03 12.21
N SER A 39 12.26 20.05 11.46
CA SER A 39 11.50 21.27 11.18
C SER A 39 10.26 21.01 10.31
N ALA A 40 10.26 19.88 9.57
CA ALA A 40 9.10 19.42 8.78
C ALA A 40 7.95 18.88 9.63
N LEU A 41 8.22 18.48 10.87
CA LEU A 41 7.19 17.94 11.75
C LEU A 41 6.23 19.03 12.22
N GLN A 42 4.96 18.76 12.09
CA GLN A 42 3.97 19.63 12.70
C GLN A 42 3.94 19.46 14.22
N SER A 43 3.53 20.53 14.90
CA SER A 43 3.30 20.44 16.32
C SER A 43 2.10 19.54 16.61
N PRO A 44 2.23 18.53 17.49
CA PRO A 44 1.07 17.72 17.89
C PRO A 44 -0.03 18.56 18.56
N ASN A 45 0.28 19.76 19.06
CA ASN A 45 -0.72 20.70 19.59
C ASN A 45 -1.72 21.19 18.55
N ASN A 46 -1.46 20.98 17.27
CA ASN A 46 -2.35 21.36 16.18
C ASN A 46 -3.52 20.38 16.00
N PHE A 47 -3.46 19.20 16.61
CA PHE A 47 -4.61 18.30 16.65
C PHE A 47 -5.68 18.83 17.60
N ASP A 48 -6.93 18.83 17.13
CA ASP A 48 -8.07 19.03 17.99
C ASP A 48 -8.19 17.85 18.97
N ASN A 49 -8.70 18.09 20.17
CA ASN A 49 -8.89 17.08 21.24
C ASN A 49 -7.60 16.40 21.77
N ILE A 50 -6.41 16.79 21.35
CA ILE A 50 -5.14 16.14 21.77
C ILE A 50 -4.93 16.24 23.29
N ARG A 51 -5.41 17.32 23.93
CA ARG A 51 -5.30 17.54 25.37
C ARG A 51 -6.21 16.62 26.16
N GLU A 52 -7.44 16.47 25.69
CA GLU A 52 -8.44 15.56 26.23
C GLU A 52 -7.96 14.11 26.10
N ALA A 53 -7.41 13.74 24.94
CA ALA A 53 -6.81 12.44 24.68
C ALA A 53 -5.64 12.16 25.65
N ALA A 54 -4.76 13.12 25.87
CA ALA A 54 -3.65 12.97 26.82
C ALA A 54 -4.14 12.87 28.27
N SER A 55 -5.20 13.61 28.64
CA SER A 55 -5.82 13.48 29.97
C SER A 55 -6.45 12.10 30.17
N MET A 56 -7.15 11.58 29.15
CA MET A 56 -7.71 10.23 29.17
C MET A 56 -6.58 9.19 29.28
N PHE A 57 -5.50 9.33 28.51
CA PHE A 57 -4.35 8.44 28.60
C PHE A 57 -3.66 8.49 29.97
N GLU A 58 -3.57 9.65 30.60
CA GLU A 58 -3.08 9.78 31.98
C GLU A 58 -3.93 8.95 32.96
N HIS A 59 -5.25 8.93 32.79
CA HIS A 59 -6.12 8.07 33.61
C HIS A 59 -5.89 6.59 33.28
N MET A 60 -5.74 6.24 32.00
CA MET A 60 -5.47 4.87 31.54
C MET A 60 -4.19 4.29 32.18
N VAL A 61 -3.09 5.04 32.14
CA VAL A 61 -1.79 4.55 32.66
C VAL A 61 -1.73 4.48 34.18
N ASN A 62 -2.68 5.10 34.87
CA ASN A 62 -2.84 5.06 36.32
C ASN A 62 -3.97 4.13 36.82
N LEU A 63 -4.54 3.30 35.92
CA LEU A 63 -5.56 2.31 36.32
C LEU A 63 -5.00 1.32 37.36
N ASN A 64 -5.87 0.89 38.27
CA ASN A 64 -5.54 -0.16 39.23
C ASN A 64 -5.55 -1.55 38.57
N GLU A 65 -5.08 -2.57 39.29
CA GLU A 65 -4.92 -3.93 38.79
C GLU A 65 -6.24 -4.64 38.40
N ASP A 66 -7.38 -4.14 38.89
CA ASP A 66 -8.71 -4.70 38.60
C ASP A 66 -9.31 -4.19 37.29
N ASN A 67 -8.64 -3.24 36.67
CA ASN A 67 -9.10 -2.60 35.43
C ASN A 67 -8.17 -2.95 34.24
N ARG A 68 -8.73 -2.91 33.05
CA ARG A 68 -8.00 -3.16 31.80
C ARG A 68 -8.38 -2.21 30.68
N ILE A 69 -7.48 -2.12 29.72
CA ILE A 69 -7.65 -1.42 28.44
C ILE A 69 -7.66 -2.48 27.34
N LEU A 70 -8.44 -2.26 26.30
CA LEU A 70 -8.47 -3.10 25.10
C LEU A 70 -8.14 -2.27 23.87
N ILE A 71 -7.22 -2.75 23.04
CA ILE A 71 -6.91 -2.16 21.73
C ILE A 71 -7.64 -2.97 20.66
N VAL A 72 -8.36 -2.32 19.77
CA VAL A 72 -8.87 -2.92 18.54
C VAL A 72 -7.83 -2.70 17.45
N VAL A 73 -7.35 -3.79 16.84
CA VAL A 73 -6.30 -3.76 15.82
C VAL A 73 -6.95 -3.84 14.45
N ASP A 74 -6.87 -2.80 13.67
CA ASP A 74 -7.43 -2.79 12.32
C ASP A 74 -6.72 -3.77 11.38
N SER A 75 -7.42 -4.22 10.31
CA SER A 75 -7.04 -5.38 9.51
C SER A 75 -6.10 -5.07 8.35
N ASP A 76 -5.12 -4.21 8.56
CA ASP A 76 -4.04 -3.98 7.60
C ASP A 76 -2.73 -3.59 8.30
N VAL A 77 -1.72 -3.19 7.54
CA VAL A 77 -0.39 -2.89 8.10
C VAL A 77 -0.41 -1.61 8.92
N ASP A 78 -1.19 -0.59 8.52
CA ASP A 78 -1.30 0.66 9.28
C ASP A 78 -1.97 0.41 10.63
N GLY A 79 -3.08 -0.34 10.66
CA GLY A 79 -3.74 -0.74 11.90
C GLY A 79 -2.83 -1.55 12.82
N PHE A 80 -2.06 -2.51 12.29
CA PHE A 80 -1.10 -3.30 13.08
C PHE A 80 0.01 -2.43 13.65
N THR A 81 0.57 -1.50 12.85
CA THR A 81 1.65 -0.62 13.33
C THR A 81 1.14 0.44 14.30
N SER A 82 -0.03 1.01 14.05
CA SER A 82 -0.70 1.95 14.97
C SER A 82 -0.95 1.35 16.34
N ALA A 83 -1.55 0.16 16.36
CA ALA A 83 -1.82 -0.57 17.58
C ALA A 83 -0.53 -0.99 18.32
N ALA A 84 0.50 -1.40 17.57
CA ALA A 84 1.80 -1.77 18.16
C ALA A 84 2.50 -0.56 18.77
N ILE A 85 2.47 0.61 18.13
CA ILE A 85 2.99 1.88 18.68
C ILE A 85 2.29 2.17 20.01
N PHE A 86 0.95 2.22 20.01
CA PHE A 86 0.20 2.54 21.21
C PHE A 86 0.45 1.54 22.34
N TYR A 87 0.40 0.24 22.06
CA TYR A 87 0.63 -0.82 23.05
C TYR A 87 2.01 -0.71 23.70
N GLN A 88 3.06 -0.63 22.89
CA GLN A 88 4.43 -0.58 23.37
C GLN A 88 4.72 0.73 24.13
N TYR A 89 4.20 1.86 23.64
CA TYR A 89 4.32 3.14 24.30
C TYR A 89 3.62 3.14 25.67
N ALA A 90 2.38 2.65 25.73
CA ALA A 90 1.65 2.54 27.01
C ALA A 90 2.39 1.65 28.01
N LYS A 91 2.94 0.51 27.57
CA LYS A 91 3.78 -0.37 28.40
C LYS A 91 5.11 0.26 28.78
N LYS A 92 5.67 1.14 27.96
CA LYS A 92 6.88 1.90 28.30
C LYS A 92 6.62 2.93 29.39
N VAL A 93 5.44 3.59 29.35
CA VAL A 93 5.00 4.55 30.38
C VAL A 93 4.66 3.82 31.70
N ASN A 94 3.89 2.72 31.61
CA ASN A 94 3.56 1.87 32.77
C ASN A 94 3.71 0.38 32.40
N PRO A 95 4.83 -0.27 32.79
CA PRO A 95 5.06 -1.71 32.49
C PRO A 95 4.02 -2.65 33.08
N ASN A 96 3.33 -2.26 34.16
CA ASN A 96 2.32 -3.08 34.86
C ASN A 96 0.90 -2.87 34.32
N LEU A 97 0.71 -2.01 33.31
CA LEU A 97 -0.60 -1.71 32.76
C LEU A 97 -1.29 -2.97 32.21
N ASN A 98 -2.54 -3.21 32.60
CA ASN A 98 -3.34 -4.28 31.99
C ASN A 98 -3.90 -3.78 30.66
N ILE A 99 -3.27 -4.21 29.60
CA ILE A 99 -3.62 -3.84 28.22
C ILE A 99 -3.65 -5.10 27.37
N ASP A 100 -4.80 -5.34 26.75
CA ASP A 100 -5.05 -6.46 25.85
C ASP A 100 -5.34 -5.93 24.45
N TYR A 101 -5.52 -6.84 23.49
CA TYR A 101 -5.89 -6.48 22.12
C TYR A 101 -6.86 -7.50 21.52
N VAL A 102 -7.64 -7.06 20.55
CA VAL A 102 -8.51 -7.89 19.72
C VAL A 102 -8.15 -7.69 18.25
N LEU A 103 -8.12 -8.79 17.50
CA LEU A 103 -7.88 -8.83 16.06
C LEU A 103 -9.19 -9.19 15.35
N HIS A 104 -9.42 -8.62 14.18
CA HIS A 104 -10.55 -9.02 13.33
C HIS A 104 -10.35 -10.42 12.73
N GLU A 105 -11.40 -11.20 12.63
CA GLU A 105 -11.36 -12.53 11.99
C GLU A 105 -11.10 -12.43 10.48
N GLY A 106 -11.82 -11.55 9.79
CA GLY A 106 -11.67 -11.27 8.36
C GLY A 106 -10.88 -9.99 8.07
N LYS A 107 -11.30 -9.28 7.04
CA LYS A 107 -10.89 -7.91 6.73
C LYS A 107 -11.93 -6.96 7.37
N GLY A 108 -11.98 -6.93 8.69
CA GLY A 108 -12.83 -6.01 9.42
C GLY A 108 -12.16 -4.64 9.57
N HIS A 109 -12.96 -3.63 9.85
CA HIS A 109 -12.53 -2.27 10.09
C HIS A 109 -13.39 -1.66 11.20
N GLY A 110 -12.76 -1.01 12.19
CA GLY A 110 -13.45 -0.37 13.29
C GLY A 110 -14.20 -1.32 14.22
N LEU A 111 -15.30 -0.83 14.80
CA LEU A 111 -16.05 -1.53 15.86
C LEU A 111 -17.12 -2.51 15.34
N ALA A 112 -17.60 -2.34 14.12
CA ALA A 112 -18.76 -3.08 13.63
C ALA A 112 -18.65 -4.60 13.80
N ASP A 113 -17.49 -5.18 13.46
CA ASP A 113 -17.25 -6.62 13.53
C ASP A 113 -16.78 -7.10 14.91
N THR A 114 -16.26 -6.21 15.76
CA THR A 114 -15.62 -6.56 17.03
C THR A 114 -16.45 -6.24 18.27
N ILE A 115 -17.46 -5.36 18.16
CA ILE A 115 -18.22 -4.86 19.31
C ILE A 115 -18.82 -5.97 20.18
N ASN A 116 -19.41 -7.01 19.56
CA ASN A 116 -19.99 -8.13 20.32
C ASN A 116 -18.88 -8.96 21.01
N THR A 117 -17.76 -9.20 20.32
CA THR A 117 -16.60 -9.88 20.92
C THR A 117 -16.05 -9.09 22.12
N ILE A 118 -16.00 -7.75 22.01
CA ILE A 118 -15.54 -6.87 23.10
C ILE A 118 -16.45 -6.99 24.32
N LEU A 119 -17.77 -6.93 24.11
CA LEU A 119 -18.77 -6.95 25.18
C LEU A 119 -18.97 -8.35 25.77
N ASP A 120 -18.86 -9.41 24.98
CA ASP A 120 -19.08 -10.80 25.42
C ASP A 120 -17.81 -11.45 26.03
N THR A 121 -16.62 -10.79 25.92
CA THR A 121 -15.38 -11.34 26.45
C THR A 121 -15.38 -11.29 27.97
N GLU A 122 -15.55 -12.45 28.60
CA GLU A 122 -15.40 -12.62 30.05
C GLU A 122 -13.95 -12.35 30.48
N SER A 123 -13.78 -11.58 31.55
CA SER A 123 -12.48 -11.29 32.16
C SER A 123 -12.67 -11.01 33.65
N ASP A 124 -11.69 -11.42 34.46
CA ASP A 124 -11.65 -11.08 35.89
C ASP A 124 -11.41 -9.56 36.11
N LYS A 125 -11.04 -8.83 35.06
CA LYS A 125 -10.74 -7.40 35.09
C LYS A 125 -11.79 -6.60 34.36
N LYS A 126 -12.22 -5.50 34.95
CA LYS A 126 -13.20 -4.59 34.36
C LYS A 126 -12.59 -3.85 33.16
N LEU A 127 -13.22 -3.95 32.00
CA LEU A 127 -12.88 -3.12 30.84
C LEU A 127 -13.34 -1.67 31.07
N CYS A 128 -12.41 -0.73 31.04
CA CYS A 128 -12.68 0.68 31.25
C CYS A 128 -12.51 1.52 29.99
N TYR A 129 -11.56 1.13 29.14
CA TYR A 129 -11.22 1.88 27.93
C TYR A 129 -11.05 0.95 26.74
N VAL A 130 -11.55 1.40 25.58
CA VAL A 130 -11.25 0.82 24.27
C VAL A 130 -10.45 1.86 23.48
N VAL A 131 -9.31 1.44 22.93
CA VAL A 131 -8.46 2.28 22.09
C VAL A 131 -8.55 1.79 20.66
N LEU A 132 -8.78 2.71 19.74
CA LEU A 132 -9.06 2.45 18.34
C LEU A 132 -8.04 3.23 17.47
N PRO A 133 -6.81 2.70 17.33
CA PRO A 133 -5.85 3.28 16.42
C PRO A 133 -6.24 2.93 14.99
N ASP A 134 -6.20 3.91 14.08
CA ASP A 134 -6.44 3.76 12.65
C ASP A 134 -7.89 3.40 12.26
N SER A 135 -8.87 3.68 13.12
CA SER A 135 -10.26 3.38 12.79
C SER A 135 -11.26 4.12 13.68
N SER A 136 -12.52 4.01 13.33
CA SER A 136 -13.70 4.30 14.17
C SER A 136 -14.06 5.77 14.37
N SER A 137 -13.54 6.70 13.59
CA SER A 137 -14.02 8.09 13.65
C SER A 137 -15.50 8.25 13.30
N ASN A 138 -16.09 7.33 12.53
CA ASN A 138 -17.48 7.34 12.08
C ASN A 138 -18.40 6.38 12.87
N ASP A 139 -17.92 5.74 13.93
CA ASP A 139 -18.59 4.61 14.61
C ASP A 139 -19.47 5.05 15.80
N TYR A 140 -20.17 6.19 15.69
CA TYR A 140 -20.99 6.77 16.77
C TYR A 140 -21.91 5.79 17.50
N GLU A 141 -22.66 4.95 16.76
CA GLU A 141 -23.61 4.00 17.36
C GLU A 141 -22.90 2.98 18.26
N TYR A 142 -21.71 2.56 17.90
CA TYR A 142 -20.91 1.61 18.69
C TYR A 142 -20.25 2.29 19.89
N HIS A 143 -19.84 3.56 19.76
CA HIS A 143 -19.38 4.35 20.91
C HIS A 143 -20.48 4.48 21.96
N GLU A 144 -21.73 4.77 21.57
CA GLU A 144 -22.86 4.83 22.48
C GLU A 144 -23.19 3.48 23.14
N ARG A 145 -22.98 2.35 22.44
CA ARG A 145 -23.10 1.02 23.04
C ARG A 145 -22.03 0.78 24.11
N LEU A 146 -20.78 1.14 23.85
CA LEU A 146 -19.69 1.03 24.83
C LEU A 146 -19.93 1.92 26.05
N LYS A 147 -20.43 3.14 25.82
CA LYS A 147 -20.79 4.08 26.88
C LYS A 147 -21.87 3.54 27.81
N GLN A 148 -22.87 2.80 27.30
CA GLN A 148 -23.91 2.16 28.12
C GLN A 148 -23.34 1.16 29.13
N GLU A 149 -22.18 0.54 28.78
CA GLU A 149 -21.44 -0.37 29.66
C GLU A 149 -20.39 0.35 30.52
N GLY A 150 -20.33 1.70 30.46
CA GLY A 150 -19.38 2.52 31.20
C GLY A 150 -17.95 2.43 30.66
N ILE A 151 -17.81 2.20 29.36
CA ILE A 151 -16.53 2.09 28.65
C ILE A 151 -16.33 3.37 27.84
N GLU A 152 -15.17 4.00 27.98
CA GLU A 152 -14.78 5.19 27.20
C GLU A 152 -13.86 4.79 26.04
N CYS A 153 -13.87 5.59 24.95
CA CYS A 153 -13.12 5.34 23.73
C CYS A 153 -12.05 6.40 23.48
N LEU A 154 -10.83 5.96 23.16
CA LEU A 154 -9.78 6.80 22.57
C LEU A 154 -9.56 6.41 21.12
N ILE A 155 -9.86 7.32 20.21
CA ILE A 155 -9.75 7.13 18.77
C ILE A 155 -8.56 7.95 18.24
N LEU A 156 -7.60 7.28 17.59
CA LEU A 156 -6.41 7.88 16.98
C LEU A 156 -6.41 7.53 15.50
N ASP A 157 -7.14 8.32 14.70
CA ASP A 157 -7.56 7.94 13.35
C ASP A 157 -7.22 9.02 12.31
N HIS A 158 -7.28 8.67 11.05
CA HIS A 158 -6.99 9.55 9.93
C HIS A 158 -8.03 9.49 8.81
N HIS A 159 -9.01 8.62 8.93
CA HIS A 159 -10.06 8.46 7.92
C HIS A 159 -10.93 9.71 7.80
N ILE A 160 -11.47 9.92 6.60
CA ILE A 160 -12.40 11.02 6.34
C ILE A 160 -13.66 10.80 7.18
N VAL A 161 -14.06 11.84 7.87
CA VAL A 161 -15.29 11.85 8.67
C VAL A 161 -16.42 12.39 7.81
N GLU A 162 -17.55 11.69 7.79
CA GLU A 162 -18.74 12.06 7.06
C GLU A 162 -19.38 13.33 7.66
N GLU A 163 -19.96 14.19 6.82
CA GLU A 163 -20.51 15.49 7.25
C GLU A 163 -21.61 15.35 8.33
N ASP A 164 -22.37 14.25 8.29
CA ASP A 164 -23.49 13.99 9.21
C ASP A 164 -23.07 13.15 10.44
N THR A 165 -21.76 12.86 10.62
CA THR A 165 -21.27 12.05 11.73
C THR A 165 -21.56 12.72 13.07
N GLN A 166 -22.21 11.99 13.97
CA GLN A 166 -22.38 12.38 15.36
C GLN A 166 -21.19 11.90 16.19
N PHE A 167 -20.90 12.59 17.28
CA PHE A 167 -19.81 12.24 18.19
C PHE A 167 -20.37 11.93 19.57
N SER A 168 -19.92 10.81 20.17
CA SER A 168 -20.25 10.47 21.54
C SER A 168 -19.39 11.29 22.52
N ASP A 169 -19.97 11.71 23.63
CA ASP A 169 -19.22 12.38 24.71
C ASP A 169 -18.31 11.43 25.51
N SER A 170 -18.43 10.11 25.31
CA SER A 170 -17.52 9.08 25.87
C SER A 170 -16.37 8.73 24.91
N ALA A 171 -16.29 9.36 23.73
CA ALA A 171 -15.29 9.10 22.74
C ALA A 171 -14.43 10.34 22.49
N VAL A 172 -13.14 10.22 22.74
CA VAL A 172 -12.17 11.28 22.41
C VAL A 172 -11.50 10.92 21.09
N ILE A 173 -11.73 11.76 20.06
CA ILE A 173 -11.25 11.53 18.70
C ILE A 173 -10.13 12.51 18.39
N VAL A 174 -8.94 11.98 18.09
CA VAL A 174 -7.80 12.70 17.52
C VAL A 174 -7.67 12.26 16.07
N ASN A 175 -7.96 13.18 15.14
CA ASN A 175 -7.97 12.88 13.72
C ASN A 175 -7.46 14.10 12.94
N ASN A 176 -6.51 13.86 12.01
CA ASN A 176 -5.93 14.94 11.20
C ASN A 176 -6.95 15.55 10.22
N GLN A 177 -7.95 14.78 9.74
CA GLN A 177 -9.00 15.29 8.85
C GLN A 177 -9.88 16.32 9.59
N LEU A 178 -10.25 16.02 10.83
CA LEU A 178 -11.06 16.91 11.69
C LEU A 178 -10.26 18.12 12.18
N SER A 179 -8.99 17.95 12.45
CA SER A 179 -8.12 18.94 13.11
C SER A 179 -7.77 20.08 12.16
N LYS A 180 -8.45 21.19 12.31
CA LYS A 180 -8.37 22.34 11.39
C LYS A 180 -6.96 22.93 11.27
N ASN A 181 -6.20 22.93 12.37
CA ASN A 181 -4.85 23.48 12.41
C ASN A 181 -3.76 22.47 12.05
N TYR A 182 -4.09 21.19 11.94
CA TYR A 182 -3.17 20.16 11.48
C TYR A 182 -3.24 20.07 9.95
N THR A 183 -2.23 20.60 9.26
CA THR A 183 -2.31 20.81 7.81
C THR A 183 -1.97 19.58 6.99
N ASN A 184 -1.22 18.61 7.54
CA ASN A 184 -0.94 17.36 6.85
C ASN A 184 -2.16 16.42 6.90
N LYS A 185 -2.94 16.42 5.82
CA LYS A 185 -4.10 15.54 5.66
C LYS A 185 -3.73 14.15 5.14
N ASP A 186 -2.47 13.97 4.72
CA ASP A 186 -1.92 12.70 4.24
C ASP A 186 -1.19 11.92 5.33
N LEU A 187 -1.45 12.15 6.61
CA LEU A 187 -0.89 11.36 7.70
C LEU A 187 -1.79 10.16 7.97
N CYS A 188 -1.20 8.97 8.12
CA CYS A 188 -1.90 7.71 8.40
C CYS A 188 -2.17 7.50 9.90
N GLY A 189 -2.89 6.45 10.28
CA GLY A 189 -3.22 6.11 11.66
C GLY A 189 -2.00 5.89 12.55
N ALA A 190 -0.94 5.21 12.05
CA ALA A 190 0.32 5.06 12.78
C ALA A 190 1.02 6.40 12.99
N GLY A 191 0.95 7.30 12.03
CA GLY A 191 1.46 8.66 12.15
C GLY A 191 0.72 9.48 13.20
N VAL A 192 -0.62 9.41 13.21
CA VAL A 192 -1.48 10.07 14.23
C VAL A 192 -1.17 9.52 15.62
N THR A 193 -1.09 8.20 15.75
CA THR A 193 -0.76 7.53 17.03
C THR A 193 0.64 7.92 17.52
N TRP A 194 1.63 7.97 16.62
CA TRP A 194 2.98 8.40 16.95
C TRP A 194 3.03 9.87 17.40
N GLN A 195 2.31 10.76 16.72
CA GLN A 195 2.21 12.16 17.10
C GLN A 195 1.50 12.35 18.46
N PHE A 196 0.49 11.54 18.76
CA PHE A 196 -0.13 11.49 20.08
C PHE A 196 0.89 11.12 21.17
N CYS A 197 1.71 10.09 20.94
CA CYS A 197 2.76 9.68 21.86
C CYS A 197 3.80 10.81 22.08
N ARG A 198 4.20 11.51 21.01
CA ARG A 198 5.09 12.69 21.09
C ARG A 198 4.47 13.83 21.90
N TYR A 199 3.17 14.05 21.75
CA TYR A 199 2.47 15.04 22.57
C TYR A 199 2.57 14.70 24.05
N TYR A 200 2.28 13.47 24.41
CA TYR A 200 2.35 13.01 25.80
C TYR A 200 3.78 13.07 26.35
N ASP A 201 4.78 12.69 25.57
CA ASP A 201 6.20 12.86 25.90
C ASP A 201 6.53 14.33 26.23
N SER A 202 6.03 15.26 25.45
CA SER A 202 6.25 16.69 25.68
C SER A 202 5.70 17.18 27.03
N LEU A 203 4.60 16.58 27.52
CA LEU A 203 4.04 16.88 28.82
C LEU A 203 4.84 16.28 29.98
N LYS A 204 5.52 15.14 29.73
CA LYS A 204 6.27 14.39 30.76
C LYS A 204 7.77 14.67 30.72
N GLY A 205 8.27 15.34 29.67
CA GLY A 205 9.71 15.57 29.46
C GLY A 205 10.45 14.28 29.12
N THR A 206 9.79 13.36 28.42
CA THR A 206 10.36 12.10 27.90
C THR A 206 10.48 12.13 26.37
N SER A 207 11.08 11.12 25.77
CA SER A 207 11.23 10.95 24.31
C SER A 207 11.01 9.48 23.90
N TYR A 208 10.07 8.80 24.54
CA TYR A 208 9.80 7.38 24.28
C TYR A 208 9.20 7.15 22.88
N ALA A 209 8.45 8.11 22.35
CA ALA A 209 7.83 8.02 21.03
C ALA A 209 8.87 7.85 19.91
N ASP A 210 10.08 8.40 20.06
CA ASP A 210 11.15 8.34 19.04
C ASP A 210 11.57 6.89 18.74
N GLU A 211 11.37 5.96 19.70
CA GLU A 211 11.68 4.54 19.53
C GLU A 211 10.77 3.86 18.47
N TYR A 212 9.63 4.44 18.11
CA TYR A 212 8.59 3.85 17.26
C TYR A 212 8.40 4.56 15.92
N ILE A 213 9.30 5.48 15.56
CA ILE A 213 9.19 6.25 14.30
C ILE A 213 9.27 5.33 13.06
N ASP A 214 9.96 4.22 13.14
CA ASP A 214 10.05 3.20 12.09
C ASP A 214 8.71 2.50 11.82
N LEU A 215 7.91 2.26 12.86
CA LEU A 215 6.55 1.74 12.71
C LEU A 215 5.60 2.78 12.12
N ALA A 216 5.73 4.06 12.52
CA ALA A 216 5.00 5.16 11.88
C ALA A 216 5.36 5.27 10.38
N ALA A 217 6.64 5.14 10.05
CA ALA A 217 7.13 5.12 8.67
C ALA A 217 6.57 3.93 7.86
N LEU A 218 6.49 2.74 8.48
CA LEU A 218 5.91 1.56 7.85
C LEU A 218 4.41 1.75 7.58
N GLY A 219 3.66 2.33 8.54
CA GLY A 219 2.26 2.70 8.37
C GLY A 219 2.06 3.66 7.19
N ILE A 220 2.79 4.79 7.17
CA ILE A 220 2.73 5.81 6.09
C ILE A 220 2.91 5.18 4.70
N VAL A 221 3.91 4.31 4.54
CA VAL A 221 4.18 3.68 3.25
C VAL A 221 3.14 2.61 2.92
N SER A 222 2.66 1.86 3.91
CA SER A 222 1.70 0.77 3.69
C SER A 222 0.30 1.27 3.36
N ASP A 223 -0.12 2.38 3.93
CA ASP A 223 -1.40 3.02 3.63
C ASP A 223 -1.31 4.01 2.45
N MET A 224 -0.20 3.97 1.72
CA MET A 224 0.01 4.74 0.49
C MET A 224 -0.15 6.25 0.68
N MET A 225 0.29 6.79 1.83
CA MET A 225 0.25 8.21 2.11
C MET A 225 1.24 8.98 1.24
N SER A 226 0.89 10.22 0.90
CA SER A 226 1.67 11.05 -0.02
C SER A 226 3.08 11.34 0.50
N MET A 227 4.08 11.00 -0.32
CA MET A 227 5.48 11.36 -0.08
C MET A 227 5.79 12.82 -0.44
N LEU A 228 4.84 13.57 -1.00
CA LEU A 228 4.96 15.02 -1.18
C LEU A 228 4.77 15.79 0.13
N SER A 229 4.17 15.18 1.16
CA SER A 229 4.14 15.74 2.52
C SER A 229 5.55 15.75 3.12
N LEU A 230 6.06 16.92 3.49
CA LEU A 230 7.38 17.06 4.10
C LEU A 230 7.48 16.32 5.44
N GLU A 231 6.38 16.29 6.20
CA GLU A 231 6.30 15.54 7.45
C GLU A 231 6.40 14.03 7.22
N ASN A 232 5.65 13.49 6.25
CA ASN A 232 5.73 12.07 5.89
C ASN A 232 7.14 11.71 5.42
N ARG A 233 7.75 12.56 4.59
CA ARG A 233 9.13 12.39 4.14
C ARG A 233 10.12 12.32 5.32
N TYR A 234 9.99 13.22 6.31
CA TYR A 234 10.81 13.17 7.50
C TYR A 234 10.65 11.87 8.28
N ILE A 235 9.40 11.48 8.56
CA ILE A 235 9.10 10.27 9.34
C ILE A 235 9.65 9.04 8.62
N VAL A 236 9.39 8.92 7.30
CA VAL A 236 9.82 7.76 6.51
C VAL A 236 11.33 7.71 6.36
N HIS A 237 11.98 8.83 6.03
CA HIS A 237 13.43 8.89 5.93
C HIS A 237 14.10 8.51 7.27
N THR A 238 13.66 9.11 8.38
CA THR A 238 14.23 8.87 9.70
C THR A 238 13.96 7.45 10.20
N GLY A 239 12.74 6.95 10.03
CA GLY A 239 12.34 5.62 10.46
C GLY A 239 13.05 4.50 9.68
N PHE A 240 13.26 4.69 8.37
CA PHE A 240 13.95 3.68 7.57
C PHE A 240 15.48 3.75 7.67
N ALA A 241 16.04 4.91 8.02
CA ALA A 241 17.47 5.03 8.31
C ALA A 241 17.88 4.27 9.57
N ASN A 242 16.96 4.11 10.53
CA ASN A 242 17.22 3.40 11.78
C ASN A 242 15.99 2.59 12.21
N ILE A 243 15.85 1.39 11.70
CA ILE A 243 14.75 0.49 12.04
C ILE A 243 15.01 -0.12 13.42
N ASN A 244 14.20 0.24 14.41
CA ASN A 244 14.30 -0.26 15.78
C ASN A 244 13.51 -1.55 15.99
N ASN A 245 12.37 -1.69 15.32
CA ASN A 245 11.51 -2.84 15.49
C ASN A 245 12.15 -4.10 14.88
N TYR A 246 12.42 -5.08 15.72
CA TYR A 246 13.15 -6.29 15.30
C TYR A 246 12.36 -7.13 14.27
N TYR A 247 11.03 -7.11 14.34
CA TYR A 247 10.23 -7.81 13.32
C TYR A 247 10.30 -7.14 11.95
N PHE A 248 10.29 -5.82 11.93
CA PHE A 248 10.49 -5.08 10.68
C PHE A 248 11.88 -5.34 10.08
N GLN A 249 12.94 -5.38 10.93
CA GLN A 249 14.29 -5.78 10.50
C GLN A 249 14.28 -7.20 9.89
N ALA A 250 13.64 -8.18 10.57
CA ALA A 250 13.56 -9.56 10.09
C ALA A 250 12.83 -9.68 8.74
N LEU A 251 11.79 -8.89 8.50
CA LEU A 251 11.11 -8.81 7.21
C LEU A 251 12.03 -8.24 6.12
N CYS A 252 12.75 -7.14 6.40
CA CYS A 252 13.72 -6.54 5.48
C CYS A 252 14.86 -7.49 5.15
N GLU A 253 15.42 -8.19 6.13
CA GLU A 253 16.45 -9.19 5.93
C GLU A 253 15.96 -10.34 5.04
N LYS A 254 14.73 -10.82 5.29
CA LYS A 254 14.09 -11.87 4.49
C LYS A 254 13.91 -11.47 3.03
N GLN A 255 13.72 -10.19 2.74
CA GLN A 255 13.51 -9.62 1.40
C GLN A 255 14.76 -8.91 0.85
N SER A 256 15.88 -8.94 1.55
CA SER A 256 17.09 -8.19 1.22
C SER A 256 17.52 -8.34 -0.25
N PHE A 257 17.48 -9.56 -0.78
CA PHE A 257 17.81 -9.81 -2.19
C PHE A 257 16.84 -9.11 -3.16
N SER A 258 15.54 -9.18 -2.90
CA SER A 258 14.50 -8.56 -3.74
C SER A 258 14.55 -7.04 -3.67
N MET A 259 14.92 -6.49 -2.51
CA MET A 259 15.04 -5.05 -2.23
C MET A 259 16.38 -4.48 -2.73
N GLY A 260 17.29 -5.30 -3.25
CA GLY A 260 18.64 -4.86 -3.63
C GLY A 260 19.48 -4.37 -2.45
N GLY A 261 19.16 -4.80 -1.23
CA GLY A 261 19.83 -4.39 0.02
C GLY A 261 19.46 -2.98 0.49
N LYS A 262 18.49 -2.30 -0.15
CA LYS A 262 18.08 -0.92 0.18
C LYS A 262 16.66 -0.89 0.77
N VAL A 263 16.47 -0.11 1.82
CA VAL A 263 15.15 0.16 2.40
C VAL A 263 14.72 1.56 1.98
N THR A 264 13.80 1.61 1.01
CA THR A 264 13.23 2.85 0.47
C THR A 264 11.71 2.77 0.52
N PRO A 265 10.96 3.87 0.37
CA PRO A 265 9.49 3.82 0.32
C PRO A 265 8.99 2.80 -0.72
N MET A 266 9.62 2.79 -1.90
CA MET A 266 9.26 1.87 -2.98
C MET A 266 9.53 0.41 -2.62
N THR A 267 10.72 0.09 -2.06
CA THR A 267 11.04 -1.31 -1.73
C THR A 267 10.19 -1.84 -0.59
N VAL A 268 9.84 -1.01 0.39
CA VAL A 268 8.91 -1.37 1.47
C VAL A 268 7.50 -1.59 0.92
N ALA A 269 6.99 -0.68 0.10
CA ALA A 269 5.66 -0.79 -0.51
C ALA A 269 5.51 -2.05 -1.38
N PHE A 270 6.56 -2.45 -2.11
CA PHE A 270 6.49 -3.60 -3.02
C PHE A 270 6.83 -4.95 -2.38
N TYR A 271 7.74 -4.98 -1.40
CA TYR A 271 8.29 -6.23 -0.88
C TYR A 271 7.94 -6.53 0.57
N ILE A 272 7.65 -5.53 1.41
CA ILE A 272 7.31 -5.73 2.82
C ILE A 272 5.79 -5.66 3.05
N THR A 273 5.16 -4.55 2.71
CA THR A 273 3.71 -4.35 2.90
C THR A 273 2.86 -5.49 2.34
N PRO A 274 3.11 -6.00 1.10
CA PRO A 274 2.31 -7.09 0.55
C PRO A 274 2.45 -8.43 1.28
N LEU A 275 3.54 -8.66 2.01
CA LEU A 275 3.74 -9.87 2.80
C LEU A 275 2.83 -9.87 4.03
N ILE A 276 2.86 -8.77 4.79
CA ILE A 276 2.05 -8.60 6.00
C ILE A 276 0.56 -8.61 5.61
N ASN A 277 0.18 -7.82 4.60
CA ASN A 277 -1.19 -7.79 4.10
C ASN A 277 -1.69 -9.16 3.61
N ALA A 278 -0.81 -9.98 3.03
CA ALA A 278 -1.19 -11.35 2.63
C ALA A 278 -1.50 -12.22 3.85
N LEU A 279 -0.69 -12.14 4.91
CA LEU A 279 -0.94 -12.88 6.15
C LEU A 279 -2.24 -12.42 6.81
N ILE A 280 -2.49 -11.12 6.89
CA ILE A 280 -3.73 -10.56 7.45
C ILE A 280 -4.96 -11.06 6.67
N ARG A 281 -4.88 -11.20 5.34
CA ARG A 281 -6.01 -11.61 4.50
C ARG A 281 -6.27 -13.12 4.46
N VAL A 282 -5.22 -13.95 4.43
CA VAL A 282 -5.35 -15.41 4.21
C VAL A 282 -4.73 -16.28 5.29
N GLY A 283 -4.14 -15.66 6.31
CA GLY A 283 -3.60 -16.33 7.48
C GLY A 283 -4.69 -16.77 8.46
N SER A 284 -4.39 -17.79 9.27
CA SER A 284 -5.22 -18.15 10.42
C SER A 284 -5.13 -17.10 11.54
N MET A 285 -6.09 -17.10 12.47
CA MET A 285 -6.05 -16.20 13.62
C MET A 285 -4.78 -16.37 14.47
N ASP A 286 -4.24 -17.59 14.57
CA ASP A 286 -2.98 -17.82 15.27
C ASP A 286 -1.78 -17.21 14.54
N GLU A 287 -1.75 -17.23 13.20
CA GLU A 287 -0.72 -16.56 12.41
C GLU A 287 -0.84 -15.03 12.51
N LYS A 288 -2.06 -14.48 12.44
CA LYS A 288 -2.31 -13.05 12.67
C LYS A 288 -1.87 -12.60 14.06
N ARG A 289 -2.19 -13.39 15.09
CA ARG A 289 -1.76 -13.12 16.47
C ARG A 289 -0.24 -13.13 16.60
N ARG A 290 0.45 -14.14 16.04
CA ARG A 290 1.92 -14.17 16.04
C ARG A 290 2.51 -12.98 15.30
N CYS A 291 1.91 -12.56 14.20
CA CYS A 291 2.33 -11.38 13.45
C CYS A 291 2.26 -10.11 14.30
N PHE A 292 1.14 -9.90 14.98
CA PHE A 292 0.98 -8.75 15.88
C PHE A 292 1.94 -8.83 17.07
N GLU A 293 2.04 -9.99 17.74
CA GLU A 293 2.98 -10.19 18.85
C GLU A 293 4.44 -10.03 18.43
N ALA A 294 4.79 -10.31 17.17
CA ALA A 294 6.13 -10.09 16.64
C ALA A 294 6.47 -8.59 16.58
N PHE A 295 5.50 -7.73 16.26
CA PHE A 295 5.69 -6.28 16.37
C PHE A 295 5.90 -5.86 17.83
N LEU A 296 5.20 -6.48 18.78
CA LEU A 296 5.28 -6.12 20.20
C LEU A 296 6.58 -6.60 20.87
N ASN A 297 7.03 -7.80 20.55
CA ASN A 297 8.24 -8.41 21.13
C ASN A 297 8.83 -9.46 20.19
N GLY A 298 9.56 -9.02 19.20
CA GLY A 298 10.13 -9.89 18.16
C GLY A 298 11.12 -10.93 18.65
N HIS A 299 11.77 -10.73 19.80
CA HIS A 299 12.71 -11.68 20.42
C HIS A 299 12.04 -12.77 21.28
N LYS A 300 10.71 -12.74 21.46
CA LYS A 300 9.97 -13.78 22.16
C LYS A 300 10.25 -15.14 21.50
N LEU A 301 10.70 -16.11 22.31
CA LEU A 301 10.92 -17.47 21.82
C LEU A 301 9.61 -18.26 21.79
N ILE A 302 9.29 -18.85 20.67
CA ILE A 302 8.11 -19.67 20.44
C ILE A 302 8.50 -21.01 19.77
N PRO A 303 7.66 -22.07 19.86
CA PRO A 303 7.86 -23.29 19.10
C PRO A 303 7.72 -23.05 17.59
N SER A 304 8.76 -23.30 16.83
CA SER A 304 8.78 -23.14 15.37
C SER A 304 7.79 -24.08 14.66
N GLN A 305 7.10 -23.58 13.64
CA GLN A 305 6.25 -24.38 12.75
C GLN A 305 6.99 -24.81 11.46
N LYS A 306 8.26 -24.48 11.34
CA LYS A 306 9.08 -24.82 10.18
C LYS A 306 9.16 -26.32 9.94
N ARG A 307 8.91 -26.75 8.70
CA ARG A 307 9.04 -28.17 8.32
C ARG A 307 10.44 -28.69 8.61
N GLY A 308 10.54 -29.79 9.38
CA GLY A 308 11.80 -30.41 9.78
C GLY A 308 12.43 -29.82 11.04
N ALA A 309 11.92 -28.72 11.58
CA ALA A 309 12.36 -28.11 12.83
C ALA A 309 11.16 -27.81 13.77
N LYS A 310 10.02 -28.43 13.51
CA LYS A 310 8.79 -28.21 14.28
C LYS A 310 9.01 -28.47 15.78
N GLY A 311 8.68 -27.48 16.59
CA GLY A 311 8.82 -27.55 18.04
C GLY A 311 10.18 -27.12 18.60
N THR A 312 11.20 -26.85 17.77
CA THR A 312 12.40 -26.16 18.23
C THR A 312 12.06 -24.70 18.55
N LEU A 313 12.76 -24.12 19.52
CA LEU A 313 12.52 -22.70 19.85
C LEU A 313 13.14 -21.78 18.77
N GLU A 314 12.36 -20.81 18.35
CA GLU A 314 12.75 -19.78 17.37
C GLU A 314 12.16 -18.44 17.79
N GLU A 315 12.79 -17.34 17.44
CA GLU A 315 12.25 -16.00 17.69
C GLU A 315 10.97 -15.78 16.87
N ILE A 316 9.94 -15.19 17.51
CA ILE A 316 8.64 -14.97 16.89
C ILE A 316 8.74 -14.09 15.63
N ALA A 317 9.68 -13.14 15.58
CA ALA A 317 9.93 -12.30 14.41
C ALA A 317 10.35 -13.14 13.19
N ILE A 318 11.25 -14.12 13.39
CA ILE A 318 11.73 -14.99 12.30
C ILE A 318 10.63 -15.95 11.82
N GLU A 319 9.87 -16.54 12.78
CA GLU A 319 8.72 -17.40 12.46
C GLU A 319 7.69 -16.62 11.66
N SER A 320 7.25 -15.45 12.15
CA SER A 320 6.22 -14.64 11.52
C SER A 320 6.65 -14.10 10.14
N ALA A 321 7.91 -13.69 9.95
CA ALA A 321 8.42 -13.28 8.64
C ALA A 321 8.37 -14.42 7.60
N ARG A 322 8.58 -15.67 8.06
CA ARG A 322 8.40 -16.87 7.22
C ARG A 322 6.91 -17.12 6.92
N GLU A 323 6.03 -16.98 7.92
CA GLU A 323 4.59 -17.13 7.75
C GLU A 323 4.03 -16.11 6.75
N CYS A 324 4.46 -14.85 6.81
CA CYS A 324 4.10 -13.82 5.83
C CYS A 324 4.49 -14.22 4.40
N THR A 325 5.72 -14.75 4.22
CA THR A 325 6.18 -15.24 2.91
C THR A 325 5.31 -16.40 2.40
N ASN A 326 4.97 -17.34 3.29
CA ASN A 326 4.11 -18.48 2.97
C ASN A 326 2.68 -18.04 2.64
N ALA A 327 2.13 -17.10 3.41
CA ALA A 327 0.81 -16.51 3.17
C ALA A 327 0.75 -15.81 1.81
N ARG A 328 1.79 -15.05 1.44
CA ARG A 328 1.88 -14.42 0.12
C ARG A 328 1.89 -15.46 -1.01
N ALA A 329 2.67 -16.54 -0.85
CA ALA A 329 2.70 -17.63 -1.82
C ALA A 329 1.35 -18.37 -1.90
N LYS A 330 0.66 -18.57 -0.76
CA LYS A 330 -0.70 -19.15 -0.72
C LYS A 330 -1.69 -18.23 -1.42
N GLN A 331 -1.68 -16.93 -1.11
CA GLN A 331 -2.54 -15.94 -1.73
C GLN A 331 -2.37 -15.92 -3.26
N ASN A 332 -1.13 -15.91 -3.74
CA ASN A 332 -0.86 -15.90 -5.18
C ASN A 332 -1.44 -17.16 -5.87
N ARG A 333 -1.29 -18.34 -5.27
CA ARG A 333 -1.87 -19.58 -5.83
C ARG A 333 -3.40 -19.53 -5.88
N VAL A 334 -4.06 -18.99 -4.84
CA VAL A 334 -5.52 -18.82 -4.84
C VAL A 334 -5.94 -17.83 -5.93
N LEU A 335 -5.21 -16.72 -6.08
CA LEU A 335 -5.48 -15.74 -7.14
C LEU A 335 -5.30 -16.29 -8.54
N ASP A 336 -4.24 -17.08 -8.78
CA ASP A 336 -3.99 -17.70 -10.09
C ASP A 336 -5.12 -18.69 -10.43
N LYS A 337 -5.51 -19.53 -9.47
CA LYS A 337 -6.66 -20.44 -9.61
C LYS A 337 -7.97 -19.68 -9.87
N ALA A 338 -8.20 -18.58 -9.14
CA ALA A 338 -9.39 -17.75 -9.33
C ALA A 338 -9.47 -17.19 -10.75
N VAL A 339 -8.35 -16.67 -11.26
CA VAL A 339 -8.30 -16.15 -12.63
C VAL A 339 -8.59 -17.25 -13.65
N GLU A 340 -7.98 -18.45 -13.52
CA GLU A 340 -8.22 -19.58 -14.42
C GLU A 340 -9.69 -20.03 -14.43
N GLU A 341 -10.33 -20.15 -13.25
CA GLU A 341 -11.73 -20.58 -13.15
C GLU A 341 -12.70 -19.50 -13.67
N LEU A 342 -12.41 -18.22 -13.41
CA LEU A 342 -13.26 -17.13 -13.87
C LEU A 342 -13.13 -16.88 -15.38
N GLU A 343 -12.02 -17.24 -16.00
CA GLU A 343 -11.89 -17.22 -17.46
C GLU A 343 -12.96 -18.06 -18.16
N ILE A 344 -13.26 -19.21 -17.59
CA ILE A 344 -14.33 -20.08 -18.13
C ILE A 344 -15.68 -19.34 -18.10
N LYS A 345 -15.98 -18.63 -16.99
CA LYS A 345 -17.21 -17.81 -16.88
C LYS A 345 -17.19 -16.64 -17.87
N ILE A 346 -16.05 -15.94 -17.98
CA ILE A 346 -15.87 -14.78 -18.87
C ILE A 346 -16.15 -15.15 -20.33
N PHE A 347 -15.57 -16.23 -20.82
CA PHE A 347 -15.78 -16.69 -22.20
C PHE A 347 -17.14 -17.34 -22.43
N LYS A 348 -17.65 -18.11 -21.44
CA LYS A 348 -18.95 -18.78 -21.54
C LYS A 348 -20.11 -17.80 -21.67
N TYR A 349 -20.02 -16.65 -21.03
CA TYR A 349 -21.08 -15.63 -20.97
C TYR A 349 -20.77 -14.39 -21.79
N ASP A 350 -19.74 -14.44 -22.65
CA ASP A 350 -19.29 -13.34 -23.54
C ASP A 350 -19.12 -11.99 -22.81
N LEU A 351 -18.64 -12.04 -21.56
CA LEU A 351 -18.54 -10.85 -20.69
C LEU A 351 -17.58 -9.78 -21.25
N LEU A 352 -16.70 -10.16 -22.18
CA LEU A 352 -15.79 -9.24 -22.86
C LEU A 352 -16.47 -8.41 -23.96
N GLU A 353 -17.73 -8.62 -24.27
CA GLU A 353 -18.50 -7.73 -25.14
C GLU A 353 -18.77 -6.38 -24.46
N ASN A 354 -18.76 -6.36 -23.11
CA ASN A 354 -18.95 -5.14 -22.35
C ASN A 354 -17.65 -4.35 -22.16
N LYS A 355 -17.75 -3.03 -22.10
CA LYS A 355 -16.62 -2.13 -21.82
C LYS A 355 -16.07 -2.28 -20.40
N ILE A 356 -16.91 -2.67 -19.46
CA ILE A 356 -16.55 -2.97 -18.07
C ILE A 356 -16.80 -4.45 -17.82
N LEU A 357 -15.82 -5.14 -17.26
CA LEU A 357 -15.92 -6.54 -16.87
C LEU A 357 -16.56 -6.63 -15.48
N PHE A 358 -17.80 -7.08 -15.40
CA PHE A 358 -18.49 -7.33 -14.14
C PHE A 358 -18.58 -8.83 -13.88
N ILE A 359 -18.04 -9.29 -12.75
CA ILE A 359 -18.03 -10.69 -12.36
C ILE A 359 -18.72 -10.85 -11.03
N ARG A 360 -19.82 -11.62 -11.03
CA ARG A 360 -20.49 -12.06 -9.82
C ARG A 360 -19.92 -13.39 -9.36
N LEU A 361 -19.45 -13.42 -8.12
CA LEU A 361 -19.01 -14.62 -7.43
C LEU A 361 -20.14 -15.19 -6.57
N GLU A 362 -20.17 -16.52 -6.44
CA GLU A 362 -20.96 -17.19 -5.41
C GLU A 362 -20.23 -17.15 -4.07
N GLU A 363 -20.94 -17.40 -2.94
CA GLU A 363 -20.34 -17.36 -1.60
C GLU A 363 -19.17 -18.34 -1.45
N GLU A 364 -19.25 -19.51 -2.08
CA GLU A 364 -18.29 -20.60 -1.95
C GLU A 364 -17.08 -20.48 -2.90
N ASP A 365 -17.08 -19.52 -3.85
CA ASP A 365 -16.06 -19.48 -4.90
C ASP A 365 -14.65 -19.16 -4.33
N PHE A 366 -14.47 -17.99 -3.69
CA PHE A 366 -13.18 -17.52 -3.16
C PHE A 366 -13.41 -16.60 -1.97
N PRO A 367 -12.41 -16.42 -1.06
CA PRO A 367 -12.54 -15.47 0.06
C PRO A 367 -12.82 -14.05 -0.42
N SER A 368 -13.78 -13.37 0.23
CA SER A 368 -14.22 -12.00 -0.13
C SER A 368 -13.09 -10.97 -0.04
N GLU A 369 -12.14 -11.18 0.86
CA GLU A 369 -10.94 -10.37 1.06
C GLU A 369 -10.04 -10.31 -0.19
N LEU A 370 -10.22 -11.26 -1.12
CA LEU A 370 -9.46 -11.32 -2.37
C LEU A 370 -10.15 -10.65 -3.56
N ASN A 371 -11.41 -10.19 -3.43
CA ASN A 371 -12.17 -9.58 -4.53
C ASN A 371 -11.36 -8.49 -5.26
N GLY A 372 -10.75 -7.57 -4.51
CA GLY A 372 -9.96 -6.50 -5.07
C GLY A 372 -8.70 -6.96 -5.81
N LEU A 373 -8.06 -8.03 -5.33
CA LEU A 373 -6.88 -8.60 -5.99
C LEU A 373 -7.25 -9.42 -7.23
N ILE A 374 -8.39 -10.12 -7.21
CA ILE A 374 -8.95 -10.81 -8.38
C ILE A 374 -9.31 -9.77 -9.44
N ALA A 375 -10.04 -8.71 -9.06
CA ALA A 375 -10.39 -7.62 -9.96
C ALA A 375 -9.15 -6.97 -10.60
N MET A 376 -8.08 -6.73 -9.82
CA MET A 376 -6.83 -6.18 -10.31
C MET A 376 -6.14 -7.09 -11.34
N LYS A 377 -6.07 -8.40 -11.08
CA LYS A 377 -5.47 -9.36 -12.04
C LYS A 377 -6.28 -9.45 -13.33
N LEU A 378 -7.59 -9.47 -13.24
CA LEU A 378 -8.48 -9.53 -14.40
C LEU A 378 -8.45 -8.22 -15.20
N ALA A 379 -8.45 -7.07 -14.52
CA ALA A 379 -8.31 -5.77 -15.18
C ALA A 379 -6.99 -5.68 -15.96
N ALA A 380 -5.88 -6.09 -15.34
CA ALA A 380 -4.57 -6.12 -16.01
C ALA A 380 -4.53 -7.12 -17.18
N LYS A 381 -5.13 -8.30 -17.04
CA LYS A 381 -5.14 -9.35 -18.07
C LYS A 381 -5.98 -8.97 -19.29
N TYR A 382 -7.17 -8.46 -19.06
CA TYR A 382 -8.14 -8.15 -20.13
C TYR A 382 -8.11 -6.69 -20.56
N GLN A 383 -7.26 -5.87 -19.93
CA GLN A 383 -7.16 -4.44 -20.18
C GLN A 383 -8.53 -3.76 -20.16
N ARG A 384 -9.30 -4.00 -19.08
CA ARG A 384 -10.64 -3.45 -18.87
C ARG A 384 -10.89 -3.11 -17.41
N PRO A 385 -11.58 -2.01 -17.10
CA PRO A 385 -12.08 -1.80 -15.75
C PRO A 385 -12.90 -3.01 -15.29
N THR A 386 -12.64 -3.50 -14.09
CA THR A 386 -13.21 -4.76 -13.60
C THR A 386 -13.86 -4.59 -12.25
N ILE A 387 -15.04 -5.12 -12.09
CA ILE A 387 -15.79 -5.24 -10.83
C ILE A 387 -15.91 -6.72 -10.48
N VAL A 388 -15.57 -7.08 -9.25
CA VAL A 388 -15.80 -8.42 -8.68
C VAL A 388 -16.66 -8.26 -7.44
N ALA A 389 -17.87 -8.81 -7.47
CA ALA A 389 -18.89 -8.60 -6.44
C ALA A 389 -19.65 -9.88 -6.10
N ARG A 390 -20.39 -9.85 -5.00
CA ARG A 390 -21.35 -10.90 -4.57
C ARG A 390 -22.69 -10.27 -4.31
N LEU A 391 -23.73 -10.96 -4.70
CA LEU A 391 -25.11 -10.59 -4.39
C LEU A 391 -25.41 -10.94 -2.93
N ASN A 392 -25.84 -9.98 -2.14
CA ASN A 392 -26.27 -10.20 -0.77
C ASN A 392 -27.80 -10.44 -0.69
N ASP A 393 -28.29 -10.86 0.48
CA ASP A 393 -29.70 -11.15 0.74
C ASP A 393 -30.63 -9.93 0.60
N GLN A 394 -30.07 -8.72 0.61
CA GLN A 394 -30.80 -7.46 0.45
C GLN A 394 -30.94 -7.05 -1.03
N GLY A 395 -30.41 -7.84 -1.96
CA GLY A 395 -30.49 -7.59 -3.40
C GLY A 395 -29.47 -6.58 -3.92
N PHE A 396 -28.32 -6.46 -3.24
CA PHE A 396 -27.21 -5.62 -3.66
C PHE A 396 -25.98 -6.46 -4.00
N ASP A 397 -25.36 -6.15 -5.12
CA ASP A 397 -24.00 -6.64 -5.41
C ASP A 397 -22.99 -5.78 -4.67
N ARG A 398 -22.28 -6.39 -3.71
CA ARG A 398 -21.20 -5.75 -2.96
C ARG A 398 -19.86 -6.35 -3.31
N GLY A 399 -18.85 -5.50 -3.50
CA GLY A 399 -17.54 -6.00 -3.92
C GLY A 399 -16.49 -4.91 -4.11
N SER A 400 -15.54 -5.22 -4.99
CA SER A 400 -14.40 -4.33 -5.27
C SER A 400 -14.30 -4.05 -6.76
N SER A 401 -13.94 -2.81 -7.09
CA SER A 401 -13.65 -2.38 -8.46
C SER A 401 -12.18 -2.05 -8.64
N ARG A 402 -11.68 -2.26 -9.87
CA ARG A 402 -10.36 -1.83 -10.30
C ARG A 402 -10.44 -1.23 -11.69
N GLY A 403 -10.01 0.03 -11.81
CA GLY A 403 -9.80 0.73 -13.08
C GLY A 403 -8.41 0.45 -13.65
N LEU A 404 -8.08 1.13 -14.73
CA LEU A 404 -6.78 1.09 -15.40
C LEU A 404 -6.14 2.47 -15.32
N ASN A 405 -5.00 2.58 -14.63
CA ASN A 405 -4.29 3.86 -14.49
C ASN A 405 -3.77 4.39 -15.83
N GLU A 406 -3.38 3.47 -16.71
CA GLU A 406 -2.83 3.75 -18.04
C GLU A 406 -3.92 3.81 -19.14
N SER A 407 -5.13 4.29 -18.80
CA SER A 407 -6.25 4.42 -19.74
C SER A 407 -6.74 5.87 -19.87
N GLU A 408 -7.59 6.13 -20.85
CA GLU A 408 -8.27 7.42 -21.01
C GLU A 408 -9.27 7.69 -19.86
N LEU A 409 -9.82 6.64 -19.23
CA LEU A 409 -10.70 6.72 -18.06
C LEU A 409 -9.86 6.93 -16.81
N LYS A 410 -9.67 8.18 -16.39
CA LYS A 410 -8.78 8.54 -15.28
C LYS A 410 -9.31 8.15 -13.90
N SER A 411 -10.63 8.22 -13.67
CA SER A 411 -11.27 7.82 -12.42
C SER A 411 -12.46 6.90 -12.70
N PHE A 412 -12.28 5.62 -12.43
CA PHE A 412 -13.37 4.65 -12.52
C PHE A 412 -14.41 4.87 -11.44
N LYS A 413 -13.97 5.30 -10.24
CA LYS A 413 -14.87 5.68 -9.14
C LYS A 413 -15.80 6.83 -9.54
N GLN A 414 -15.25 7.91 -10.09
CA GLN A 414 -16.05 9.05 -10.53
C GLN A 414 -17.04 8.65 -11.62
N PHE A 415 -16.62 7.84 -12.60
CA PHE A 415 -17.50 7.31 -13.64
C PHE A 415 -18.68 6.53 -13.08
N MET A 416 -18.43 5.67 -12.07
CA MET A 416 -19.51 4.93 -11.39
C MET A 416 -20.46 5.86 -10.64
N ASN A 417 -19.95 6.88 -9.94
CA ASN A 417 -20.76 7.88 -9.25
C ASN A 417 -21.63 8.68 -10.23
N ASP A 418 -21.05 9.17 -11.32
CA ASP A 418 -21.76 9.97 -12.33
C ASP A 418 -22.86 9.17 -13.02
N SER A 419 -22.75 7.84 -13.04
CA SER A 419 -23.79 6.96 -13.58
C SER A 419 -25.09 6.96 -12.77
N GLY A 420 -25.03 7.25 -11.48
CA GLY A 420 -26.18 7.26 -10.56
C GLY A 420 -26.77 5.88 -10.24
N PHE A 421 -26.11 4.78 -10.61
CA PHE A 421 -26.63 3.41 -10.38
C PHE A 421 -26.12 2.78 -9.07
N PHE A 422 -25.03 3.31 -8.48
CA PHE A 422 -24.41 2.78 -7.28
C PHE A 422 -25.00 3.40 -6.02
N GLU A 423 -25.22 2.57 -5.00
CA GLU A 423 -25.60 3.02 -3.66
C GLU A 423 -24.43 3.76 -3.02
N TYR A 424 -23.22 3.21 -3.15
CA TYR A 424 -21.97 3.87 -2.78
C TYR A 424 -20.79 3.36 -3.61
N THR A 425 -19.75 4.20 -3.67
CA THR A 425 -18.40 3.85 -4.08
C THR A 425 -17.41 4.45 -3.08
N ALA A 426 -16.61 3.65 -2.41
CA ALA A 426 -15.70 4.10 -1.35
C ALA A 426 -14.25 3.66 -1.62
N GLY A 427 -13.30 4.59 -1.55
CA GLY A 427 -11.88 4.36 -1.82
C GLY A 427 -11.29 5.29 -2.87
N HIS A 428 -10.23 4.85 -3.55
CA HIS A 428 -9.47 5.64 -4.51
C HIS A 428 -10.06 5.58 -5.93
N ASP A 429 -9.62 6.48 -6.81
CA ASP A 429 -10.13 6.64 -8.18
C ASP A 429 -10.23 5.34 -8.99
N ASN A 430 -9.21 4.50 -8.94
CA ASN A 430 -9.14 3.24 -9.68
C ASN A 430 -9.13 2.00 -8.78
N ALA A 431 -9.44 2.14 -7.47
CA ALA A 431 -9.48 1.05 -6.52
C ALA A 431 -10.46 1.34 -5.39
N CYS A 432 -11.72 0.94 -5.54
CA CYS A 432 -12.73 1.21 -4.53
C CYS A 432 -13.64 0.00 -4.24
N GLY A 433 -14.28 0.05 -3.08
CA GLY A 433 -15.42 -0.80 -2.74
C GLY A 433 -16.68 -0.27 -3.41
N ILE A 434 -17.62 -1.15 -3.72
CA ILE A 434 -18.88 -0.78 -4.38
C ILE A 434 -20.10 -1.48 -3.76
N SER A 435 -21.25 -0.83 -3.89
CA SER A 435 -22.57 -1.44 -3.72
C SER A 435 -23.49 -0.96 -4.84
N ILE A 436 -24.07 -1.92 -5.59
CA ILE A 436 -25.02 -1.64 -6.67
C ILE A 436 -26.25 -2.54 -6.52
N PRO A 437 -27.49 -2.01 -6.62
CA PRO A 437 -28.68 -2.84 -6.64
C PRO A 437 -28.65 -3.82 -7.86
N ASP A 438 -28.96 -5.10 -7.65
CA ASP A 438 -28.99 -6.11 -8.71
C ASP A 438 -29.84 -5.65 -9.91
N LYS A 439 -31.01 -5.07 -9.63
CA LYS A 439 -31.90 -4.53 -10.66
C LYS A 439 -31.31 -3.43 -11.55
N SER A 440 -30.24 -2.76 -11.07
CA SER A 440 -29.59 -1.64 -11.78
C SER A 440 -28.43 -2.11 -12.67
N LEU A 441 -27.99 -3.36 -12.54
CA LEU A 441 -26.79 -3.87 -13.21
C LEU A 441 -26.90 -3.82 -14.75
N SER A 442 -28.04 -4.22 -15.32
CA SER A 442 -28.25 -4.17 -16.77
C SER A 442 -28.18 -2.74 -17.30
N SER A 443 -28.85 -1.81 -16.62
CA SER A 443 -28.85 -0.39 -17.01
C SER A 443 -27.45 0.25 -16.87
N PHE A 444 -26.69 -0.15 -15.87
CA PHE A 444 -25.29 0.27 -15.73
C PHE A 444 -24.43 -0.26 -16.89
N HIS A 445 -24.59 -1.51 -17.32
CA HIS A 445 -23.89 -2.04 -18.50
C HIS A 445 -24.23 -1.28 -19.77
N GLU A 446 -25.51 -0.99 -20.01
CA GLU A 446 -25.95 -0.18 -21.17
C GLU A 446 -25.32 1.22 -21.14
N TYR A 447 -25.36 1.89 -20.00
CA TYR A 447 -24.73 3.19 -19.77
C TYR A 447 -23.23 3.14 -20.07
N ALA A 448 -22.52 2.18 -19.44
CA ALA A 448 -21.08 2.06 -19.59
C ALA A 448 -20.66 1.75 -21.04
N ASN A 449 -21.37 0.86 -21.72
CA ASN A 449 -21.09 0.54 -23.12
C ASN A 449 -21.31 1.74 -24.05
N LYS A 450 -22.30 2.58 -23.75
CA LYS A 450 -22.57 3.81 -24.51
C LYS A 450 -21.52 4.90 -24.25
N GLU A 451 -21.30 5.24 -23.00
CA GLU A 451 -20.41 6.36 -22.63
C GLU A 451 -18.92 6.05 -22.94
N LEU A 452 -18.53 4.77 -22.82
CA LEU A 452 -17.17 4.31 -23.10
C LEU A 452 -17.00 3.75 -24.52
N ALA A 453 -17.98 3.94 -25.43
CA ALA A 453 -17.96 3.36 -26.77
C ALA A 453 -16.67 3.68 -27.53
N ASN A 454 -16.17 4.92 -27.40
CA ASN A 454 -14.98 5.42 -28.08
C ASN A 454 -13.69 5.23 -27.27
N VAL A 455 -13.76 4.72 -26.04
CA VAL A 455 -12.57 4.45 -25.22
C VAL A 455 -11.98 3.11 -25.63
N ASP A 456 -10.71 3.13 -26.04
CA ASP A 456 -9.94 1.93 -26.32
C ASP A 456 -9.09 1.55 -25.10
N PHE A 457 -9.52 0.52 -24.37
CA PHE A 457 -8.78 -0.03 -23.25
C PHE A 457 -7.66 -1.01 -23.65
N GLY A 458 -7.62 -1.43 -24.91
CA GLY A 458 -6.62 -2.37 -25.43
C GLY A 458 -5.25 -1.76 -25.65
N GLU A 459 -5.14 -0.43 -25.67
CA GLU A 459 -3.89 0.28 -25.83
C GLU A 459 -3.42 0.87 -24.49
N ASN A 460 -2.27 0.40 -24.01
CA ASN A 460 -1.63 0.98 -22.84
C ASN A 460 -1.09 2.38 -23.15
N TRP A 461 -1.59 3.38 -22.45
CA TRP A 461 -1.09 4.75 -22.48
C TRP A 461 -0.13 4.98 -21.32
N TYR A 462 1.09 5.37 -21.63
CA TYR A 462 2.09 5.72 -20.64
C TYR A 462 2.32 7.23 -20.63
N GLU A 463 2.10 7.87 -19.51
CA GLU A 463 2.54 9.22 -19.23
C GLU A 463 4.02 9.15 -18.84
N VAL A 464 4.89 9.55 -19.75
CA VAL A 464 6.34 9.48 -19.56
C VAL A 464 6.89 10.85 -19.20
N ASN A 465 7.84 10.88 -18.29
CA ASN A 465 8.47 12.10 -17.81
C ASN A 465 9.66 12.50 -18.69
N PHE A 466 10.33 11.52 -19.27
CA PHE A 466 11.49 11.74 -20.14
C PHE A 466 11.37 10.93 -21.42
N GLU A 467 11.75 11.55 -22.54
CA GLU A 467 11.85 10.89 -23.83
C GLU A 467 13.28 11.06 -24.39
N ARG A 468 13.89 9.97 -24.83
CA ARG A 468 15.24 9.92 -25.39
C ARG A 468 15.30 9.00 -26.59
N ILE A 469 16.24 9.26 -27.50
CA ILE A 469 16.70 8.26 -28.46
C ILE A 469 17.92 7.53 -27.89
N ALA A 470 18.10 6.27 -28.21
CA ALA A 470 19.14 5.42 -27.60
C ALA A 470 20.57 5.98 -27.73
N ALA A 471 20.81 6.82 -28.73
CA ALA A 471 22.11 7.47 -28.98
C ALA A 471 22.31 8.78 -28.19
N ASP A 472 21.32 9.26 -27.43
CA ASP A 472 21.45 10.48 -26.63
C ASP A 472 22.50 10.28 -25.53
N SER A 473 23.46 11.18 -25.47
CA SER A 473 24.61 11.08 -24.55
C SER A 473 24.26 11.37 -23.08
N ASP A 474 23.08 11.96 -22.83
CA ASP A 474 22.63 12.36 -21.49
C ASP A 474 21.82 11.28 -20.74
N ILE A 475 21.58 10.10 -21.35
CA ILE A 475 20.77 9.05 -20.70
C ILE A 475 21.43 8.52 -19.43
N ASN A 476 22.77 8.36 -19.44
CA ASN A 476 23.49 7.91 -18.25
C ASN A 476 23.36 8.92 -17.11
N ASP A 477 23.51 10.22 -17.40
CA ASP A 477 23.37 11.29 -16.42
C ASP A 477 21.94 11.35 -15.87
N LEU A 478 20.94 11.17 -16.74
CA LEU A 478 19.53 11.07 -16.37
C LEU A 478 19.28 9.91 -15.37
N ILE A 479 19.78 8.71 -15.71
CA ILE A 479 19.62 7.53 -14.83
C ILE A 479 20.32 7.76 -13.49
N LEU A 480 21.54 8.29 -13.49
CA LEU A 480 22.31 8.54 -12.27
C LEU A 480 21.62 9.58 -11.38
N ASP A 481 21.13 10.69 -11.95
CA ASP A 481 20.44 11.74 -11.20
C ASP A 481 19.15 11.21 -10.55
N ILE A 482 18.32 10.44 -11.27
CA ILE A 482 17.10 9.85 -10.71
C ILE A 482 17.43 8.84 -9.60
N THR A 483 18.40 7.96 -9.83
CA THR A 483 18.73 6.89 -8.87
C THR A 483 19.47 7.42 -7.63
N GLN A 484 20.14 8.57 -7.74
CA GLN A 484 20.75 9.24 -6.60
C GLN A 484 19.69 9.75 -5.61
N HIS A 485 18.49 10.03 -6.09
CA HIS A 485 17.36 10.56 -5.32
C HIS A 485 16.21 9.54 -5.18
N GLU A 486 16.49 8.22 -5.24
CA GLU A 486 15.45 7.19 -5.19
C GLU A 486 14.61 7.20 -3.91
N ASP A 487 15.14 7.73 -2.80
CA ASP A 487 14.48 7.84 -1.50
C ASP A 487 13.33 8.85 -1.45
N ILE A 488 13.26 9.77 -2.44
CA ILE A 488 12.16 10.74 -2.51
C ILE A 488 10.92 10.19 -3.21
N PHE A 489 11.07 9.10 -3.96
CA PHE A 489 9.95 8.53 -4.72
C PHE A 489 9.10 7.59 -3.88
N GLY A 490 7.79 7.66 -4.11
CA GLY A 490 6.77 6.87 -3.43
C GLY A 490 5.38 7.30 -3.88
N GLN A 491 4.38 7.05 -3.07
CA GLN A 491 3.02 7.51 -3.36
C GLN A 491 2.96 9.04 -3.46
N GLY A 492 2.19 9.57 -4.41
CA GLY A 492 2.10 11.01 -4.68
C GLY A 492 3.32 11.58 -5.43
N ASN A 493 4.49 11.01 -5.23
CA ASN A 493 5.73 11.36 -5.94
C ASN A 493 6.32 10.11 -6.62
N THR A 494 5.63 9.60 -7.64
CA THR A 494 5.99 8.34 -8.31
C THR A 494 7.33 8.42 -9.04
N GLU A 495 8.03 7.28 -9.12
CA GLU A 495 9.22 7.18 -9.97
C GLU A 495 8.90 7.59 -11.41
N PRO A 496 9.77 8.42 -12.03
CA PRO A 496 9.54 8.85 -13.41
C PRO A 496 9.68 7.69 -14.40
N LEU A 497 8.82 7.70 -15.40
CA LEU A 497 8.94 6.82 -16.57
C LEU A 497 9.78 7.46 -17.66
N ILE A 498 10.69 6.68 -18.22
CA ILE A 498 11.58 7.06 -19.31
C ILE A 498 11.19 6.27 -20.56
N HIS A 499 10.93 6.96 -21.66
CA HIS A 499 10.73 6.36 -22.96
C HIS A 499 12.02 6.46 -23.77
N ILE A 500 12.59 5.34 -24.17
CA ILE A 500 13.79 5.28 -25.01
C ILE A 500 13.42 4.66 -26.35
N LYS A 501 13.67 5.41 -27.41
CA LYS A 501 13.41 5.07 -28.82
C LYS A 501 14.68 4.66 -29.55
N ASP A 502 14.49 4.04 -30.70
CA ASP A 502 15.54 3.74 -31.69
C ASP A 502 16.69 2.89 -31.10
N ILE A 503 16.37 1.90 -30.25
CA ILE A 503 17.35 0.92 -29.78
C ILE A 503 17.52 -0.13 -30.89
N ASN A 504 18.55 0.04 -31.72
CA ASN A 504 18.85 -0.90 -32.80
C ASN A 504 19.69 -2.06 -32.26
N LEU A 505 19.18 -3.29 -32.41
CA LEU A 505 19.72 -4.50 -31.82
C LEU A 505 20.00 -5.58 -32.86
N THR A 506 21.01 -6.37 -32.57
CA THR A 506 21.27 -7.67 -33.19
C THR A 506 21.09 -8.78 -32.16
N LYS A 507 21.07 -10.04 -32.57
CA LYS A 507 20.98 -11.18 -31.64
C LYS A 507 22.11 -11.22 -30.61
N ASN A 508 23.27 -10.62 -30.91
CA ASN A 508 24.41 -10.57 -30.00
C ASN A 508 24.23 -9.58 -28.84
N ASP A 509 23.32 -8.60 -28.99
CA ASP A 509 23.02 -7.61 -27.96
C ASP A 509 22.02 -8.16 -26.90
N ILE A 510 21.44 -9.36 -27.12
CA ILE A 510 20.32 -9.90 -26.34
C ILE A 510 20.77 -11.16 -25.60
N HIS A 511 20.58 -11.17 -24.28
CA HIS A 511 20.90 -12.29 -23.42
C HIS A 511 19.65 -12.72 -22.63
N ILE A 512 19.37 -14.02 -22.65
CA ILE A 512 18.31 -14.61 -21.83
C ILE A 512 18.95 -15.18 -20.58
N ILE A 513 18.55 -14.66 -19.42
CA ILE A 513 19.15 -14.97 -18.13
C ILE A 513 18.10 -15.44 -17.11
N GLY A 514 18.55 -15.76 -15.91
CA GLY A 514 17.71 -16.24 -14.82
C GLY A 514 17.53 -17.76 -14.80
N LYS A 515 17.17 -18.31 -13.65
CA LYS A 515 17.01 -19.75 -13.42
C LYS A 515 15.96 -20.40 -14.34
N ASN A 516 14.91 -19.63 -14.68
CA ASN A 516 13.80 -20.06 -15.53
C ASN A 516 13.98 -19.65 -16.99
N ALA A 517 15.09 -19.01 -17.37
CA ALA A 517 15.33 -18.44 -18.69
C ALA A 517 14.16 -17.54 -19.16
N ASP A 518 13.67 -16.67 -18.27
CA ASP A 518 12.51 -15.79 -18.48
C ASP A 518 12.83 -14.31 -18.27
N THR A 519 14.11 -13.95 -18.21
CA THR A 519 14.56 -12.56 -18.11
C THR A 519 15.37 -12.19 -19.35
N VAL A 520 14.98 -11.10 -20.02
CA VAL A 520 15.72 -10.51 -21.13
C VAL A 520 16.66 -9.44 -20.59
N ARG A 521 17.94 -9.55 -20.93
CA ARG A 521 18.98 -8.56 -20.69
C ARG A 521 19.52 -8.07 -22.04
N ILE A 522 19.51 -6.78 -22.25
CA ILE A 522 20.04 -6.12 -23.44
C ILE A 522 21.10 -5.12 -22.98
N GLU A 523 22.25 -5.12 -23.65
CA GLU A 523 23.34 -4.17 -23.38
C GLU A 523 23.58 -3.31 -24.61
N LYS A 524 23.35 -2.00 -24.47
CA LYS A 524 23.53 -1.04 -25.58
C LYS A 524 23.93 0.34 -25.07
N PHE A 525 24.93 0.95 -25.69
CA PHE A 525 25.42 2.30 -25.36
C PHE A 525 25.78 2.50 -23.86
N GLY A 526 26.30 1.45 -23.19
CA GLY A 526 26.66 1.49 -21.78
C GLY A 526 25.48 1.37 -20.82
N ILE A 527 24.28 1.13 -21.32
CA ILE A 527 23.06 0.94 -20.52
C ILE A 527 22.63 -0.53 -20.60
N THR A 528 22.20 -1.07 -19.48
CA THR A 528 21.57 -2.38 -19.43
C THR A 528 20.05 -2.25 -19.34
N TYR A 529 19.33 -2.84 -20.27
CA TYR A 529 17.87 -2.92 -20.27
C TYR A 529 17.46 -4.30 -19.77
N LEU A 530 16.59 -4.36 -18.76
CA LEU A 530 16.15 -5.61 -18.13
C LEU A 530 14.63 -5.74 -18.17
N LYS A 531 14.14 -6.88 -18.67
CA LYS A 531 12.73 -7.27 -18.58
C LYS A 531 12.62 -8.61 -17.89
N PHE A 532 11.99 -8.60 -16.70
CA PHE A 532 11.69 -9.81 -15.93
C PHE A 532 10.39 -10.44 -16.46
N HIS A 533 10.24 -11.76 -16.29
CA HIS A 533 9.08 -12.53 -16.72
C HIS A 533 8.71 -12.30 -18.20
N ALA A 534 9.71 -12.26 -19.05
CA ALA A 534 9.68 -11.78 -20.44
C ALA A 534 9.44 -12.88 -21.49
N LYS A 535 8.67 -13.92 -21.19
CA LYS A 535 8.43 -15.04 -22.13
C LYS A 535 7.89 -14.58 -23.48
N ASP A 536 6.94 -13.65 -23.47
CA ASP A 536 6.35 -13.11 -24.69
C ASP A 536 7.37 -12.29 -25.49
N MET A 537 8.14 -11.42 -24.81
CA MET A 537 9.23 -10.67 -25.43
C MET A 537 10.28 -11.56 -26.08
N ILE A 538 10.63 -12.68 -25.40
CA ILE A 538 11.60 -13.66 -25.94
C ILE A 538 11.09 -14.27 -27.24
N GLN A 539 9.81 -14.63 -27.31
CA GLN A 539 9.19 -15.20 -28.49
C GLN A 539 9.14 -14.19 -29.64
N GLU A 540 8.85 -12.94 -29.34
CA GLU A 540 8.76 -11.86 -30.32
C GLU A 540 10.15 -11.50 -30.88
N LEU A 541 11.16 -11.34 -29.99
CA LEU A 541 12.55 -11.09 -30.39
C LEU A 541 13.14 -12.18 -31.28
N ALA A 542 12.70 -13.42 -31.11
CA ALA A 542 13.17 -14.56 -31.91
C ALA A 542 12.72 -14.50 -33.38
N GLN A 543 11.70 -13.70 -33.70
CA GLN A 543 11.11 -13.61 -35.04
C GLN A 543 11.98 -12.78 -36.01
N TYR A 544 12.83 -11.88 -35.49
CA TYR A 544 13.57 -10.91 -36.28
C TYR A 544 15.09 -11.15 -36.23
N GLY A 545 15.76 -10.85 -37.33
CA GLY A 545 17.22 -10.90 -37.43
C GLY A 545 17.90 -9.61 -36.98
N ALA A 546 17.34 -8.48 -37.37
CA ALA A 546 17.65 -7.14 -36.89
C ALA A 546 16.39 -6.59 -36.20
N ILE A 547 16.55 -5.86 -35.12
CA ILE A 547 15.45 -5.45 -34.25
C ILE A 547 15.58 -3.94 -34.01
N LYS A 548 14.48 -3.22 -34.19
CA LYS A 548 14.30 -1.88 -33.67
C LYS A 548 13.38 -1.97 -32.45
N LEU A 549 13.91 -1.62 -31.28
CA LEU A 549 13.21 -1.71 -30.01
C LEU A 549 12.94 -0.31 -29.46
N GLU A 550 11.74 -0.11 -28.94
CA GLU A 550 11.37 1.02 -28.09
C GLU A 550 10.97 0.49 -26.73
N VAL A 551 11.36 1.18 -25.64
CA VAL A 551 11.04 0.79 -24.29
C VAL A 551 10.50 1.95 -23.47
N VAL A 552 9.52 1.66 -22.62
CA VAL A 552 9.16 2.50 -21.47
C VAL A 552 9.62 1.77 -20.22
N GLY A 553 10.34 2.47 -19.36
CA GLY A 553 10.89 1.84 -18.16
C GLY A 553 11.28 2.84 -17.07
N ARG A 554 11.84 2.30 -16.00
CA ARG A 554 12.30 3.04 -14.83
C ARG A 554 13.81 2.97 -14.72
N ALA A 555 14.41 4.07 -14.25
CA ALA A 555 15.83 4.11 -13.95
C ALA A 555 16.19 3.15 -12.81
N ASN A 556 17.32 2.50 -12.95
CA ASN A 556 17.91 1.68 -11.89
C ASN A 556 19.43 1.75 -11.98
N LEU A 557 20.12 1.49 -10.90
CA LEU A 557 21.57 1.44 -10.83
C LEU A 557 22.01 0.10 -10.24
N ASN A 558 22.70 -0.69 -11.04
CA ASN A 558 23.31 -1.92 -10.53
C ASN A 558 24.66 -1.61 -9.92
N GLU A 559 24.85 -1.98 -8.67
CA GLU A 559 26.12 -1.89 -7.98
C GLU A 559 26.70 -3.29 -7.80
N TRP A 560 27.89 -3.51 -8.36
CA TRP A 560 28.63 -4.76 -8.20
C TRP A 560 30.12 -4.49 -7.98
N MET A 561 30.63 -4.90 -6.83
CA MET A 561 32.04 -4.71 -6.45
C MET A 561 32.54 -3.26 -6.60
N GLY A 562 31.66 -2.28 -6.26
CA GLY A 562 31.98 -0.86 -6.36
C GLY A 562 31.90 -0.27 -7.78
N ASN A 563 31.47 -1.07 -8.77
CA ASN A 563 31.17 -0.58 -10.12
C ASN A 563 29.68 -0.34 -10.25
N TYR A 564 29.34 0.81 -10.82
CA TYR A 564 27.95 1.22 -11.07
C TYR A 564 27.62 1.09 -12.56
N THR A 565 26.54 0.38 -12.86
CA THR A 565 26.05 0.23 -14.24
C THR A 565 24.65 0.77 -14.33
N PRO A 566 24.42 1.83 -15.15
CA PRO A 566 23.09 2.37 -15.40
C PRO A 566 22.19 1.32 -16.06
N GLN A 567 20.96 1.21 -15.55
CA GLN A 567 19.98 0.24 -16.01
C GLN A 567 18.61 0.88 -16.24
N ILE A 568 17.83 0.28 -17.15
CA ILE A 568 16.40 0.54 -17.32
C ILE A 568 15.64 -0.76 -17.07
N PHE A 569 14.79 -0.76 -16.06
CA PHE A 569 13.82 -1.83 -15.86
C PHE A 569 12.63 -1.61 -16.78
N ILE A 570 12.51 -2.45 -17.81
CA ILE A 570 11.48 -2.31 -18.86
C ILE A 570 10.10 -2.60 -18.27
N THR A 571 9.24 -1.60 -18.27
CA THR A 571 7.81 -1.73 -17.95
C THR A 571 7.05 -2.28 -19.15
N ASN A 572 7.20 -1.63 -20.32
CA ASN A 572 6.62 -2.06 -21.59
C ASN A 572 7.56 -1.80 -22.75
N TYR A 573 7.29 -2.40 -23.90
CA TYR A 573 8.15 -2.33 -25.08
C TYR A 573 7.32 -2.41 -26.38
N GLN A 574 7.96 -2.03 -27.48
CA GLN A 574 7.51 -2.25 -28.85
C GLN A 574 8.68 -2.74 -29.69
N ILE A 575 8.45 -3.78 -30.47
CA ILE A 575 9.45 -4.38 -31.34
C ILE A 575 9.01 -4.21 -32.81
N GLU A 576 9.94 -3.75 -33.65
CA GLU A 576 9.77 -3.65 -35.09
C GLU A 576 10.93 -4.36 -35.79
N ASP A 577 10.69 -4.77 -37.06
CA ASP A 577 11.75 -5.32 -37.90
C ASP A 577 12.77 -4.20 -38.26
N GLY A 578 13.98 -4.34 -37.69
CA GLY A 578 15.07 -3.39 -37.93
C GLY A 578 15.70 -3.46 -39.34
N SER A 579 15.32 -4.46 -40.14
CA SER A 579 15.87 -4.63 -41.51
C SER A 579 15.28 -3.64 -42.53
N LEU A 580 14.18 -2.96 -42.20
CA LEU A 580 13.49 -2.01 -43.08
C LEU A 580 14.04 -0.58 -42.99
N GLY A 581 15.08 -0.33 -42.22
CA GLY A 581 15.65 0.99 -41.93
C GLY A 581 17.09 1.24 -42.42
N PHE A 582 17.63 0.40 -43.30
CA PHE A 582 18.96 0.54 -43.87
C PHE A 582 18.91 0.81 -45.38
#